data_7ec4ed94d391dc7894c2e537e833682f
#
_entry.id   7ec4ed94d391dc7894c2e537e833682f
#
_cell.length_a   1.000
_cell.length_b   1.000
_cell.length_c   1.000
_cell.angle_alpha   90.00
_cell.angle_beta   90.00
_cell.angle_gamma   90.00
#
_symmetry.space_group_name_H-M   'P 1'
#
loop_
_entity.id
_entity.type
_entity.pdbx_description
1 polymer ?
#
loop_
_entity_poly.entity_id
_entity_poly.type
_entity_poly.pdbx_seq_one_letter_code
_entity_poly.pdbx_strand_id
1 'polypeptide(L)'
;MGTQSTAKWRPSSLPSLALCPGWQSAPGTTDAAERGTRIHATIADVVSGRAPVPMEADGEATAVRYALEVLSMVRQQYPEHTLRAEVAVDAGVDGVHGTSDVCGVDGWGGDVLVVDWKSGWGDHGDAASSLQLVAYALGARAEFGHRGGAVLYLVDLDKRTTSVCRWSSADLDAARKTIQRVIAAAESHTDADLRPSKEACRYCARLSTCPAATGSALSVEVPTLLVETMTPEDVGRVLDDLEPRVKLAETVLAGLKQRAR
;
A
#
# COMPACT_ATOMS: atom_id res chain seq x y z
N MET A 1 -31.29 -2.40 9.24
CA MET A 1 -30.54 -1.42 10.02
C MET A 1 -29.07 -1.86 9.99
N GLY A 2 -28.30 -1.33 9.04
CA GLY A 2 -26.87 -1.63 8.94
C GLY A 2 -26.13 -0.85 10.01
N THR A 3 -25.48 -1.55 10.93
CA THR A 3 -24.49 -0.96 11.82
C THR A 3 -23.36 -0.43 10.93
N GLN A 4 -23.21 0.90 10.86
CA GLN A 4 -22.01 1.50 10.30
C GLN A 4 -20.84 1.05 11.20
N SER A 5 -20.15 -0.01 10.79
CA SER A 5 -18.87 -0.37 11.39
C SER A 5 -17.89 0.77 11.08
N THR A 6 -17.48 1.49 12.10
CA THR A 6 -16.43 2.51 11.96
C THR A 6 -15.16 1.83 11.51
N ALA A 7 -14.66 2.16 10.32
CA ALA A 7 -13.41 1.61 9.79
C ALA A 7 -12.29 1.86 10.79
N LYS A 8 -11.78 0.82 11.43
CA LYS A 8 -10.63 0.88 12.33
C LYS A 8 -9.34 0.80 11.53
N TRP A 9 -9.35 -0.01 10.47
CA TRP A 9 -8.21 -0.27 9.61
C TRP A 9 -8.57 -0.02 8.14
N ARG A 10 -7.63 0.59 7.40
CA ARG A 10 -7.78 0.78 5.96
C ARG A 10 -6.96 -0.27 5.21
N PRO A 11 -7.43 -0.79 4.06
CA PRO A 11 -6.63 -1.67 3.21
C PRO A 11 -5.23 -1.10 2.89
N SER A 12 -5.12 0.21 2.66
CA SER A 12 -3.85 0.91 2.40
C SER A 12 -2.87 0.90 3.58
N SER A 13 -3.32 0.64 4.81
CA SER A 13 -2.44 0.51 5.98
C SER A 13 -1.87 -0.90 6.18
N LEU A 14 -2.47 -1.92 5.56
CA LEU A 14 -2.08 -3.32 5.76
C LEU A 14 -0.61 -3.62 5.41
N PRO A 15 -0.04 -3.09 4.31
CA PRO A 15 1.37 -3.32 4.02
C PRO A 15 2.30 -2.82 5.14
N SER A 16 2.02 -1.64 5.68
CA SER A 16 2.82 -1.06 6.77
C SER A 16 2.62 -1.79 8.10
N LEU A 17 1.39 -2.20 8.41
CA LEU A 17 1.07 -3.01 9.59
C LEU A 17 1.73 -4.40 9.54
N ALA A 18 1.83 -4.99 8.36
CA ALA A 18 2.53 -6.27 8.18
C ALA A 18 4.04 -6.14 8.46
N LEU A 19 4.63 -4.99 8.17
CA LEU A 19 6.03 -4.70 8.50
C LEU A 19 6.22 -4.40 9.99
N CYS A 20 5.32 -3.60 10.57
CA CYS A 20 5.40 -3.24 12.00
C CYS A 20 4.00 -3.11 12.60
N PRO A 21 3.63 -3.97 13.58
CA PRO A 21 2.29 -3.96 14.15
C PRO A 21 1.92 -2.66 14.87
N GLY A 22 2.91 -1.89 15.33
CA GLY A 22 2.71 -0.59 15.95
C GLY A 22 2.69 0.60 14.98
N TRP A 23 2.64 0.37 13.67
CA TRP A 23 2.58 1.43 12.68
C TRP A 23 1.30 2.26 12.80
N GLN A 24 1.43 3.57 12.65
CA GLN A 24 0.32 4.51 12.68
C GLN A 24 0.39 5.45 11.49
N SER A 25 -0.77 5.69 10.85
CA SER A 25 -0.88 6.67 9.78
C SER A 25 -0.64 8.08 10.30
N ALA A 26 0.14 8.85 9.56
CA ALA A 26 0.32 10.26 9.88
C ALA A 26 -1.02 11.03 9.62
N PRO A 27 -1.40 11.94 10.52
CA PRO A 27 -2.53 12.83 10.28
C PRO A 27 -2.16 13.90 9.25
N GLY A 28 -3.18 14.44 8.59
CA GLY A 28 -3.03 15.54 7.64
C GLY A 28 -2.84 15.08 6.19
N THR A 29 -2.77 16.07 5.31
CA THR A 29 -2.53 15.91 3.89
C THR A 29 -1.20 16.56 3.53
N THR A 30 -0.60 16.13 2.44
CA THR A 30 0.56 16.76 1.81
C THR A 30 0.19 17.15 0.39
N ASP A 31 0.91 18.09 -0.21
CA ASP A 31 0.71 18.47 -1.63
C ASP A 31 0.73 17.23 -2.55
N ALA A 32 1.59 16.25 -2.24
CA ALA A 32 1.64 15.00 -2.99
C ALA A 32 0.37 14.15 -2.81
N ALA A 33 -0.20 14.09 -1.59
CA ALA A 33 -1.45 13.38 -1.33
C ALA A 33 -2.65 14.08 -1.98
N GLU A 34 -2.68 15.41 -1.94
CA GLU A 34 -3.73 16.21 -2.61
C GLU A 34 -3.66 16.05 -4.13
N ARG A 35 -2.44 16.08 -4.71
CA ARG A 35 -2.22 15.75 -6.13
C ARG A 35 -2.77 14.36 -6.46
N GLY A 36 -2.44 13.36 -5.65
CA GLY A 36 -2.95 11.99 -5.82
C GLY A 36 -4.47 11.96 -5.82
N THR A 37 -5.10 12.64 -4.86
CA THR A 37 -6.57 12.71 -4.76
C THR A 37 -7.21 13.31 -6.01
N ARG A 38 -6.65 14.39 -6.58
CA ARG A 38 -7.16 14.98 -7.82
C ARG A 38 -7.04 14.03 -9.02
N ILE A 39 -5.91 13.34 -9.14
CA ILE A 39 -5.70 12.34 -10.21
C ILE A 39 -6.73 11.21 -10.10
N HIS A 40 -6.90 10.61 -8.92
CA HIS A 40 -7.85 9.53 -8.68
C HIS A 40 -9.29 9.97 -8.97
N ALA A 41 -9.70 11.16 -8.51
CA ALA A 41 -11.03 11.69 -8.77
C ALA A 41 -11.29 11.85 -10.28
N THR A 42 -10.32 12.36 -11.05
CA THR A 42 -10.45 12.50 -12.49
C THR A 42 -10.57 11.16 -13.20
N ILE A 43 -9.78 10.14 -12.79
CA ILE A 43 -9.89 8.79 -13.34
C ILE A 43 -11.26 8.18 -12.99
N ALA A 44 -11.74 8.37 -11.76
CA ALA A 44 -13.04 7.88 -11.31
C ALA A 44 -14.20 8.50 -12.11
N ASP A 45 -14.10 9.77 -12.47
CA ASP A 45 -15.08 10.44 -13.33
C ASP A 45 -15.15 9.77 -14.71
N VAL A 46 -14.00 9.51 -15.34
CA VAL A 46 -13.94 8.83 -16.64
C VAL A 46 -14.49 7.41 -16.56
N VAL A 47 -14.12 6.64 -15.51
CA VAL A 47 -14.66 5.27 -15.32
C VAL A 47 -16.17 5.29 -15.19
N SER A 48 -16.72 6.31 -14.51
CA SER A 48 -18.15 6.49 -14.26
C SER A 48 -18.91 7.14 -15.44
N GLY A 49 -18.21 7.41 -16.57
CA GLY A 49 -18.82 8.06 -17.75
C GLY A 49 -19.09 9.57 -17.58
N ARG A 50 -18.52 10.20 -16.55
CA ARG A 50 -18.56 11.64 -16.35
C ARG A 50 -17.43 12.33 -17.11
N ALA A 51 -17.63 13.60 -17.45
CA ALA A 51 -16.56 14.39 -18.06
C ALA A 51 -15.42 14.61 -17.06
N PRO A 52 -14.16 14.36 -17.46
CA PRO A 52 -13.01 14.58 -16.58
C PRO A 52 -12.85 16.08 -16.26
N VAL A 53 -12.45 16.38 -15.04
CA VAL A 53 -12.04 17.74 -14.68
C VAL A 53 -10.74 18.09 -15.44
N PRO A 54 -10.65 19.25 -16.11
CA PRO A 54 -9.42 19.68 -16.76
C PRO A 54 -8.25 19.72 -15.76
N MET A 55 -7.11 19.15 -16.16
CA MET A 55 -5.90 19.15 -15.35
C MET A 55 -5.01 20.31 -15.78
N GLU A 56 -4.62 21.17 -14.85
CA GLU A 56 -3.78 22.34 -15.12
C GLU A 56 -2.30 22.00 -15.21
N ALA A 57 -1.86 20.94 -14.50
CA ALA A 57 -0.46 20.55 -14.45
C ALA A 57 -0.14 19.41 -15.44
N ASP A 58 0.88 19.59 -16.30
CA ASP A 58 1.31 18.59 -17.29
C ASP A 58 1.58 17.20 -16.70
N GLY A 59 2.15 17.14 -15.49
CA GLY A 59 2.42 15.89 -14.79
C GLY A 59 1.15 15.14 -14.37
N GLU A 60 0.08 15.84 -13.97
CA GLU A 60 -1.21 15.25 -13.61
C GLU A 60 -1.92 14.73 -14.87
N ALA A 61 -1.93 15.53 -15.94
CA ALA A 61 -2.51 15.12 -17.23
C ALA A 61 -1.81 13.89 -17.81
N THR A 62 -0.48 13.79 -17.65
CA THR A 62 0.30 12.63 -18.09
C THR A 62 -0.05 11.38 -17.27
N ALA A 63 -0.19 11.50 -15.96
CA ALA A 63 -0.61 10.41 -15.06
C ALA A 63 -2.01 9.89 -15.43
N VAL A 64 -2.97 10.80 -15.63
CA VAL A 64 -4.34 10.44 -16.05
C VAL A 64 -4.33 9.76 -17.42
N ARG A 65 -3.57 10.26 -18.39
CA ARG A 65 -3.47 9.64 -19.72
C ARG A 65 -2.99 8.21 -19.63
N TYR A 66 -1.94 7.96 -18.84
CA TYR A 66 -1.45 6.58 -18.63
C TYR A 66 -2.50 5.68 -17.97
N ALA A 67 -3.23 6.19 -16.97
CA ALA A 67 -4.34 5.44 -16.38
C ALA A 67 -5.41 5.06 -17.41
N LEU A 68 -5.76 5.97 -18.33
CA LEU A 68 -6.74 5.71 -19.37
C LEU A 68 -6.24 4.68 -20.40
N GLU A 69 -4.95 4.67 -20.71
CA GLU A 69 -4.31 3.63 -21.52
C GLU A 69 -4.45 2.24 -20.84
N VAL A 70 -4.14 2.15 -19.55
CA VAL A 70 -4.31 0.92 -18.77
C VAL A 70 -5.78 0.48 -18.73
N LEU A 71 -6.72 1.40 -18.48
CA LEU A 71 -8.16 1.09 -18.52
C LEU A 71 -8.63 0.58 -19.87
N SER A 72 -8.10 1.15 -20.97
CA SER A 72 -8.39 0.67 -22.31
C SER A 72 -7.92 -0.78 -22.52
N MET A 73 -6.69 -1.09 -22.07
CA MET A 73 -6.16 -2.46 -22.11
C MET A 73 -7.02 -3.43 -21.28
N VAL A 74 -7.39 -3.04 -20.07
CA VAL A 74 -8.24 -3.84 -19.18
C VAL A 74 -9.60 -4.13 -19.85
N ARG A 75 -10.25 -3.11 -20.42
CA ARG A 75 -11.54 -3.29 -21.13
C ARG A 75 -11.43 -4.20 -22.35
N GLN A 76 -10.32 -4.15 -23.08
CA GLN A 76 -10.07 -5.04 -24.22
C GLN A 76 -9.84 -6.49 -23.79
N GLN A 77 -9.11 -6.68 -22.67
CA GLN A 77 -8.78 -8.01 -22.16
C GLN A 77 -9.95 -8.67 -21.46
N TYR A 78 -10.85 -7.87 -20.87
CA TYR A 78 -12.01 -8.33 -20.07
C TYR A 78 -13.29 -7.60 -20.52
N PRO A 79 -13.74 -7.83 -21.75
CA PRO A 79 -14.86 -7.08 -22.35
C PRO A 79 -16.20 -7.32 -21.64
N GLU A 80 -16.37 -8.46 -20.97
CA GLU A 80 -17.55 -8.79 -20.17
C GLU A 80 -17.59 -8.15 -18.78
N HIS A 81 -16.49 -7.53 -18.35
CA HIS A 81 -16.43 -6.89 -17.03
C HIS A 81 -16.92 -5.44 -17.08
N THR A 82 -17.85 -5.13 -16.21
CA THR A 82 -18.26 -3.75 -15.93
C THR A 82 -17.33 -3.13 -14.90
N LEU A 83 -16.61 -2.08 -15.31
CA LEU A 83 -15.73 -1.33 -14.40
C LEU A 83 -16.54 -0.32 -13.57
N ARG A 84 -16.29 -0.28 -12.28
CA ARG A 84 -16.88 0.65 -11.30
C ARG A 84 -15.78 1.35 -10.54
N ALA A 85 -15.86 2.67 -10.39
CA ALA A 85 -14.91 3.47 -9.63
C ALA A 85 -15.37 3.69 -8.20
N GLU A 86 -14.40 3.94 -7.31
CA GLU A 86 -14.62 4.34 -5.91
C GLU A 86 -15.59 3.38 -5.17
N VAL A 87 -15.31 2.08 -5.29
CA VAL A 87 -16.17 1.05 -4.70
C VAL A 87 -15.85 0.89 -3.23
N ALA A 88 -16.82 1.18 -2.37
CA ALA A 88 -16.73 0.89 -0.94
C ALA A 88 -16.68 -0.63 -0.72
N VAL A 89 -15.70 -1.11 0.01
CA VAL A 89 -15.45 -2.54 0.24
C VAL A 89 -15.24 -2.83 1.72
N ASP A 90 -15.77 -3.98 2.12
CA ASP A 90 -15.48 -4.65 3.40
C ASP A 90 -14.68 -5.91 3.10
N ALA A 91 -13.43 -5.97 3.55
CA ALA A 91 -12.54 -7.10 3.29
C ALA A 91 -13.01 -8.43 3.94
N GLY A 92 -14.09 -8.41 4.73
CA GLY A 92 -14.56 -9.56 5.50
C GLY A 92 -13.55 -9.97 6.58
N VAL A 93 -12.81 -9.00 7.10
CA VAL A 93 -11.95 -9.06 8.28
C VAL A 93 -12.35 -7.90 9.16
N ASP A 94 -12.64 -8.15 10.42
CA ASP A 94 -13.20 -7.18 11.35
C ASP A 94 -12.46 -5.84 11.35
N GLY A 95 -13.20 -4.78 11.07
CA GLY A 95 -12.69 -3.41 11.06
C GLY A 95 -11.87 -3.01 9.84
N VAL A 96 -11.70 -3.87 8.82
CA VAL A 96 -10.96 -3.56 7.58
C VAL A 96 -11.92 -3.14 6.49
N HIS A 97 -12.09 -1.82 6.34
CA HIS A 97 -12.96 -1.21 5.34
C HIS A 97 -12.21 -0.13 4.54
N GLY A 98 -12.59 0.07 3.30
CA GLY A 98 -11.99 1.09 2.47
C GLY A 98 -12.72 1.31 1.16
N THR A 99 -12.09 2.05 0.28
CA THR A 99 -12.60 2.31 -1.07
C THR A 99 -11.54 1.84 -2.07
N SER A 100 -11.96 0.97 -3.00
CA SER A 100 -11.12 0.53 -4.11
C SER A 100 -11.27 1.50 -5.26
N ASP A 101 -10.17 1.91 -5.86
CA ASP A 101 -10.19 2.90 -6.95
C ASP A 101 -11.02 2.40 -8.14
N VAL A 102 -10.78 1.16 -8.58
CA VAL A 102 -11.60 0.52 -9.63
C VAL A 102 -11.79 -0.96 -9.33
N CYS A 103 -13.03 -1.41 -9.41
CA CYS A 103 -13.40 -2.82 -9.45
C CYS A 103 -14.07 -3.16 -10.77
N GLY A 104 -13.71 -4.30 -11.35
CA GLY A 104 -14.37 -4.88 -12.51
C GLY A 104 -15.11 -6.17 -12.11
N VAL A 105 -16.34 -6.30 -12.56
CA VAL A 105 -17.19 -7.45 -12.27
C VAL A 105 -17.89 -7.93 -13.54
N ASP A 106 -17.98 -9.23 -13.72
CA ASP A 106 -18.76 -9.86 -14.79
C ASP A 106 -20.19 -10.18 -14.31
N GLY A 107 -21.04 -10.60 -15.22
CA GLY A 107 -22.40 -11.04 -14.92
C GLY A 107 -22.51 -12.49 -14.41
N TRP A 108 -21.38 -13.21 -14.31
CA TRP A 108 -21.37 -14.67 -14.09
C TRP A 108 -20.83 -15.08 -12.72
N GLY A 109 -20.32 -14.11 -11.94
CA GLY A 109 -19.72 -14.36 -10.63
C GLY A 109 -18.32 -14.98 -10.70
N GLY A 110 -17.59 -14.74 -11.80
CA GLY A 110 -16.22 -15.19 -12.03
C GLY A 110 -15.17 -14.43 -11.18
N ASP A 111 -13.99 -14.22 -11.76
CA ASP A 111 -12.92 -13.45 -11.12
C ASP A 111 -13.31 -11.96 -11.05
N VAL A 112 -12.96 -11.29 -9.97
CA VAL A 112 -13.06 -9.83 -9.88
C VAL A 112 -11.78 -9.18 -10.39
N LEU A 113 -11.89 -8.00 -10.99
CA LEU A 113 -10.76 -7.15 -11.32
C LEU A 113 -10.61 -6.06 -10.24
N VAL A 114 -9.38 -5.78 -9.83
CA VAL A 114 -9.07 -4.67 -8.94
C VAL A 114 -7.92 -3.89 -9.56
N VAL A 115 -8.11 -2.59 -9.72
CA VAL A 115 -7.06 -1.67 -10.15
C VAL A 115 -6.85 -0.63 -9.07
N ASP A 116 -5.62 -0.46 -8.63
CA ASP A 116 -5.22 0.51 -7.63
C ASP A 116 -4.15 1.42 -8.22
N TRP A 117 -4.44 2.71 -8.20
CA TRP A 117 -3.56 3.74 -8.72
C TRP A 117 -2.59 4.21 -7.65
N LYS A 118 -1.33 4.28 -8.00
CA LYS A 118 -0.30 4.86 -7.15
C LYS A 118 0.27 6.11 -7.82
N SER A 119 0.31 7.20 -7.07
CA SER A 119 0.94 8.45 -7.47
C SER A 119 2.06 8.79 -6.50
N GLY A 120 3.13 9.42 -7.02
CA GLY A 120 4.32 9.76 -6.26
C GLY A 120 5.50 8.82 -6.54
N TRP A 121 6.69 9.26 -6.14
CA TRP A 121 7.97 8.60 -6.46
C TRP A 121 8.37 7.51 -5.43
N GLY A 122 7.42 7.01 -4.64
CA GLY A 122 7.68 5.92 -3.70
C GLY A 122 7.93 4.57 -4.39
N ASP A 123 8.45 3.62 -3.63
CA ASP A 123 8.36 2.21 -4.00
C ASP A 123 6.98 1.70 -3.55
N HIS A 124 6.19 1.24 -4.51
CA HIS A 124 4.83 0.77 -4.27
C HIS A 124 4.74 -0.77 -4.25
N GLY A 125 5.89 -1.45 -4.46
CA GLY A 125 5.95 -2.91 -4.55
C GLY A 125 5.30 -3.44 -5.82
N ASP A 126 4.76 -4.65 -5.74
CA ASP A 126 4.10 -5.33 -6.85
C ASP A 126 2.68 -5.83 -6.47
N ALA A 127 1.89 -6.17 -7.49
CA ALA A 127 0.53 -6.66 -7.29
C ALA A 127 0.48 -8.01 -6.56
N ALA A 128 1.49 -8.86 -6.71
CA ALA A 128 1.51 -10.20 -6.14
C ALA A 128 1.73 -10.20 -4.62
N SER A 129 2.39 -9.18 -4.09
CA SER A 129 2.66 -9.03 -2.65
C SER A 129 1.74 -8.04 -1.93
N SER A 130 0.83 -7.37 -2.65
CA SER A 130 0.01 -6.28 -2.12
C SER A 130 -1.17 -6.78 -1.29
N LEU A 131 -1.06 -6.73 0.04
CA LEU A 131 -2.18 -6.99 0.94
C LEU A 131 -3.33 -5.99 0.77
N GLN A 132 -3.06 -4.77 0.31
CA GLN A 132 -4.07 -3.76 -0.02
C GLN A 132 -4.98 -4.25 -1.14
N LEU A 133 -4.39 -4.68 -2.27
CA LEU A 133 -5.15 -5.20 -3.41
C LEU A 133 -5.94 -6.45 -3.06
N VAL A 134 -5.36 -7.34 -2.26
CA VAL A 134 -6.04 -8.54 -1.77
C VAL A 134 -7.25 -8.17 -0.92
N ALA A 135 -7.13 -7.20 -0.01
CA ALA A 135 -8.25 -6.73 0.80
C ALA A 135 -9.37 -6.14 -0.08
N TYR A 136 -9.02 -5.37 -1.11
CA TYR A 136 -9.99 -4.87 -2.08
C TYR A 136 -10.67 -6.00 -2.85
N ALA A 137 -9.92 -7.02 -3.30
CA ALA A 137 -10.49 -8.16 -4.02
C ALA A 137 -11.45 -8.98 -3.15
N LEU A 138 -11.09 -9.21 -1.89
CA LEU A 138 -11.96 -9.89 -0.92
C LEU A 138 -13.26 -9.11 -0.73
N GLY A 139 -13.17 -7.79 -0.57
CA GLY A 139 -14.34 -6.94 -0.40
C GLY A 139 -15.18 -6.84 -1.67
N ALA A 140 -14.58 -6.72 -2.85
CA ALA A 140 -15.30 -6.71 -4.11
C ALA A 140 -16.04 -8.04 -4.36
N ARG A 141 -15.39 -9.19 -4.05
CA ARG A 141 -16.06 -10.49 -4.12
C ARG A 141 -17.32 -10.56 -3.23
N ALA A 142 -17.22 -10.04 -2.01
CA ALA A 142 -18.33 -10.02 -1.08
C ALA A 142 -19.44 -9.07 -1.54
N GLU A 143 -19.10 -7.85 -1.94
CA GLU A 143 -20.05 -6.83 -2.39
C GLU A 143 -20.86 -7.27 -3.61
N PHE A 144 -20.20 -7.91 -4.57
CA PHE A 144 -20.84 -8.31 -5.83
C PHE A 144 -21.27 -9.78 -5.87
N GLY A 145 -21.09 -10.54 -4.79
CA GLY A 145 -21.48 -11.96 -4.72
C GLY A 145 -20.62 -12.89 -5.59
N HIS A 146 -19.40 -12.49 -5.93
CA HIS A 146 -18.47 -13.29 -6.74
C HIS A 146 -17.77 -14.37 -5.89
N ARG A 147 -17.46 -15.51 -6.53
CA ARG A 147 -16.79 -16.64 -5.87
C ARG A 147 -15.47 -17.05 -6.55
N GLY A 148 -15.18 -16.46 -7.69
CA GLY A 148 -13.93 -16.68 -8.43
C GLY A 148 -12.71 -16.12 -7.71
N GLY A 149 -11.60 -16.08 -8.42
CA GLY A 149 -10.37 -15.44 -8.01
C GLY A 149 -10.39 -13.93 -8.19
N ALA A 150 -9.21 -13.36 -8.39
CA ALA A 150 -9.06 -11.95 -8.72
C ALA A 150 -7.91 -11.73 -9.69
N VAL A 151 -8.03 -10.69 -10.52
CA VAL A 151 -6.92 -10.12 -11.27
C VAL A 151 -6.62 -8.75 -10.67
N LEU A 152 -5.40 -8.58 -10.20
CA LEU A 152 -4.97 -7.43 -9.42
C LEU A 152 -3.99 -6.59 -10.26
N TYR A 153 -4.28 -5.32 -10.40
CA TYR A 153 -3.45 -4.35 -11.09
C TYR A 153 -2.95 -3.31 -10.09
N LEU A 154 -1.64 -3.20 -9.94
CA LEU A 154 -0.97 -2.10 -9.25
C LEU A 154 -0.34 -1.20 -10.31
N VAL A 155 -0.82 0.01 -10.42
CA VAL A 155 -0.43 0.93 -11.50
C VAL A 155 0.28 2.14 -10.90
N ASP A 156 1.58 2.26 -11.15
CA ASP A 156 2.37 3.43 -10.78
C ASP A 156 2.27 4.46 -11.91
N LEU A 157 1.52 5.52 -11.65
CA LEU A 157 1.17 6.52 -12.63
C LEU A 157 2.34 7.43 -13.00
N ASP A 158 3.23 7.70 -12.05
CA ASP A 158 4.39 8.58 -12.29
C ASP A 158 5.54 7.83 -12.96
N LYS A 159 5.76 6.57 -12.60
CA LYS A 159 6.75 5.71 -13.28
C LYS A 159 6.21 5.09 -14.58
N ARG A 160 4.91 5.16 -14.80
CA ARG A 160 4.20 4.52 -15.92
C ARG A 160 4.51 3.04 -16.03
N THR A 161 4.39 2.34 -14.90
CA THR A 161 4.57 0.90 -14.81
C THR A 161 3.32 0.24 -14.26
N THR A 162 3.03 -0.96 -14.73
CA THR A 162 1.89 -1.75 -14.28
C THR A 162 2.37 -3.15 -13.88
N SER A 163 2.09 -3.52 -12.63
CA SER A 163 2.26 -4.88 -12.14
C SER A 163 0.91 -5.57 -12.13
N VAL A 164 0.86 -6.80 -12.63
CA VAL A 164 -0.39 -7.58 -12.71
C VAL A 164 -0.18 -8.96 -12.10
N CYS A 165 -1.14 -9.41 -11.31
CA CYS A 165 -1.13 -10.75 -10.75
C CYS A 165 -2.54 -11.35 -10.75
N ARG A 166 -2.64 -12.67 -10.96
CA ARG A 166 -3.88 -13.40 -10.82
C ARG A 166 -3.81 -14.26 -9.55
N TRP A 167 -4.84 -14.16 -8.72
CA TRP A 167 -5.02 -14.96 -7.53
C TRP A 167 -6.22 -15.88 -7.70
N SER A 168 -6.06 -17.15 -7.35
CA SER A 168 -7.19 -18.06 -7.25
C SER A 168 -8.08 -17.75 -6.03
N SER A 169 -9.29 -18.29 -6.02
CA SER A 169 -10.16 -18.21 -4.84
C SER A 169 -9.49 -18.74 -3.58
N ALA A 170 -8.74 -19.85 -3.70
CA ALA A 170 -8.00 -20.45 -2.58
C ALA A 170 -6.87 -19.54 -2.07
N ASP A 171 -6.15 -18.87 -2.97
CA ASP A 171 -5.09 -17.91 -2.59
C ASP A 171 -5.68 -16.73 -1.82
N LEU A 172 -6.82 -16.20 -2.28
CA LEU A 172 -7.52 -15.10 -1.61
C LEU A 172 -7.99 -15.52 -0.20
N ASP A 173 -8.51 -16.74 -0.04
CA ASP A 173 -8.94 -17.25 1.26
C ASP A 173 -7.75 -17.48 2.20
N ALA A 174 -6.60 -17.91 1.68
CA ALA A 174 -5.36 -18.00 2.44
C ALA A 174 -4.84 -16.61 2.86
N ALA A 175 -4.89 -15.64 1.96
CA ALA A 175 -4.46 -14.28 2.22
C ALA A 175 -5.40 -13.56 3.22
N ARG A 176 -6.70 -13.87 3.25
CA ARG A 176 -7.61 -13.42 4.31
C ARG A 176 -7.07 -13.75 5.70
N LYS A 177 -6.59 -14.98 5.90
CA LYS A 177 -5.99 -15.42 7.18
C LYS A 177 -4.71 -14.63 7.49
N THR A 178 -3.98 -14.22 6.48
CA THR A 178 -2.78 -13.36 6.65
C THR A 178 -3.20 -11.96 7.11
N ILE A 179 -4.22 -11.36 6.50
CA ILE A 179 -4.77 -10.07 6.93
C ILE A 179 -5.28 -10.16 8.38
N GLN A 180 -6.02 -11.23 8.74
CA GLN A 180 -6.48 -11.46 10.12
C GLN A 180 -5.32 -11.48 11.11
N ARG A 181 -4.20 -12.18 10.78
CA ARG A 181 -2.99 -12.19 11.62
C ARG A 181 -2.35 -10.83 11.75
N VAL A 182 -2.27 -10.06 10.67
CA VAL A 182 -1.73 -8.69 10.68
C VAL A 182 -2.57 -7.79 11.60
N ILE A 183 -3.88 -7.85 11.49
CA ILE A 183 -4.79 -7.07 12.33
C ILE A 183 -4.71 -7.51 13.81
N ALA A 184 -4.74 -8.80 14.09
CA ALA A 184 -4.60 -9.32 15.45
C ALA A 184 -3.26 -8.88 16.08
N ALA A 185 -2.17 -8.93 15.34
CA ALA A 185 -0.89 -8.43 15.79
C ALA A 185 -0.93 -6.91 16.05
N ALA A 186 -1.57 -6.13 15.18
CA ALA A 186 -1.72 -4.69 15.37
C ALA A 186 -2.57 -4.33 16.59
N GLU A 187 -3.56 -5.16 16.95
CA GLU A 187 -4.43 -4.93 18.11
C GLU A 187 -3.80 -5.30 19.44
N SER A 188 -2.95 -6.32 19.46
CA SER A 188 -2.36 -6.88 20.68
C SER A 188 -0.88 -6.54 20.89
N HIS A 189 -0.25 -5.76 19.99
CA HIS A 189 1.18 -5.48 20.07
C HIS A 189 1.56 -4.72 21.34
N THR A 190 2.76 -5.00 21.80
CA THR A 190 3.49 -4.25 22.83
C THR A 190 4.71 -3.57 22.21
N ASP A 191 5.44 -2.77 22.97
CA ASP A 191 6.68 -2.14 22.48
C ASP A 191 7.76 -3.18 22.09
N ALA A 192 7.70 -4.40 22.64
CA ALA A 192 8.61 -5.49 22.29
C ALA A 192 8.34 -6.09 20.89
N ASP A 193 7.14 -5.88 20.35
CA ASP A 193 6.74 -6.39 19.04
C ASP A 193 7.05 -5.41 17.90
N LEU A 194 7.52 -4.19 18.24
CA LEU A 194 7.82 -3.17 17.24
C LEU A 194 9.02 -3.57 16.38
N ARG A 195 8.88 -3.39 15.07
CA ARG A 195 9.88 -3.78 14.07
C ARG A 195 10.28 -2.56 13.23
N PRO A 196 11.17 -1.70 13.77
CA PRO A 196 11.61 -0.52 13.04
C PRO A 196 12.42 -0.93 11.80
N SER A 197 12.05 -0.38 10.65
CA SER A 197 12.81 -0.47 9.41
C SER A 197 12.62 0.83 8.62
N LYS A 198 13.44 1.06 7.61
CA LYS A 198 13.27 2.22 6.72
C LYS A 198 11.87 2.25 6.12
N GLU A 199 11.38 1.10 5.65
CA GLU A 199 10.10 0.94 4.97
C GLU A 199 8.93 1.16 5.95
N ALA A 200 8.96 0.51 7.11
CA ALA A 200 7.91 0.64 8.13
C ALA A 200 7.87 2.04 8.74
N CYS A 201 9.02 2.67 8.95
CA CYS A 201 9.11 3.95 9.66
C CYS A 201 8.89 5.17 8.78
N ARG A 202 9.03 5.04 7.46
CA ARG A 202 9.03 6.18 6.51
C ARG A 202 7.82 7.12 6.64
N TYR A 203 6.64 6.56 6.87
CA TYR A 203 5.38 7.31 7.00
C TYR A 203 4.67 7.03 8.32
N CYS A 204 5.40 6.57 9.34
CA CYS A 204 4.83 6.26 10.63
C CYS A 204 4.72 7.51 11.51
N ALA A 205 3.51 7.83 11.97
CA ALA A 205 3.27 8.97 12.86
C ALA A 205 4.01 8.85 14.20
N ARG A 206 4.26 7.61 14.65
CA ARG A 206 4.99 7.34 15.91
C ARG A 206 6.51 7.46 15.79
N LEU A 207 7.08 7.65 14.59
CA LEU A 207 8.52 7.55 14.35
C LEU A 207 9.36 8.28 15.41
N SER A 208 9.00 9.51 15.73
CA SER A 208 9.76 10.35 16.67
C SER A 208 9.56 10.02 18.16
N THR A 209 8.55 9.20 18.48
CA THR A 209 8.24 8.77 19.86
C THR A 209 8.33 7.24 20.02
N CYS A 210 8.71 6.53 18.95
CA CYS A 210 8.81 5.08 18.94
C CYS A 210 10.06 4.62 19.69
N PRO A 211 9.94 3.88 20.80
CA PRO A 211 11.10 3.46 21.59
C PRO A 211 12.01 2.50 20.80
N ALA A 212 11.44 1.64 19.96
CA ALA A 212 12.22 0.72 19.15
C ALA A 212 13.00 1.44 18.05
N ALA A 213 12.40 2.43 17.37
CA ALA A 213 13.08 3.17 16.31
C ALA A 213 14.18 4.07 16.87
N THR A 214 13.92 4.80 17.96
CA THR A 214 14.92 5.65 18.62
C THR A 214 16.02 4.83 19.28
N GLY A 215 15.68 3.72 19.95
CA GLY A 215 16.65 2.79 20.51
C GLY A 215 17.57 2.20 19.45
N SER A 216 17.03 1.70 18.34
CA SER A 216 17.83 1.15 17.23
C SER A 216 18.70 2.21 16.55
N ALA A 217 18.20 3.45 16.39
CA ALA A 217 18.96 4.54 15.79
C ALA A 217 20.10 5.02 16.69
N LEU A 218 19.92 4.99 18.02
CA LEU A 218 20.92 5.42 18.99
C LEU A 218 21.91 4.31 19.35
N SER A 219 21.57 3.04 19.17
CA SER A 219 22.41 1.88 19.46
C SER A 219 23.33 1.45 18.31
N VAL A 220 23.61 2.33 17.35
CA VAL A 220 24.62 2.09 16.34
C VAL A 220 26.01 2.10 17.01
N GLU A 221 26.36 1.01 17.67
CA GLU A 221 27.74 0.73 18.00
C GLU A 221 28.46 0.43 16.69
N VAL A 222 29.26 1.37 16.22
CA VAL A 222 30.25 1.08 15.17
C VAL A 222 31.33 0.25 15.88
N PRO A 223 31.45 -1.06 15.63
CA PRO A 223 32.54 -1.81 16.17
C PRO A 223 33.84 -1.11 15.76
N THR A 224 34.86 -1.11 16.61
CA THR A 224 36.18 -0.66 16.19
C THR A 224 36.69 -1.64 15.16
N LEU A 225 36.29 -1.39 13.90
CA LEU A 225 36.56 -2.27 12.77
C LEU A 225 37.99 -1.98 12.32
N LEU A 226 38.87 -2.93 12.55
CA LEU A 226 40.16 -2.97 11.87
C LEU A 226 39.92 -3.37 10.42
N VAL A 227 39.33 -2.46 9.63
CA VAL A 227 38.93 -2.69 8.22
C VAL A 227 40.09 -3.25 7.38
N GLU A 228 41.32 -2.85 7.76
CA GLU A 228 42.58 -3.28 7.09
C GLU A 228 42.85 -4.77 7.25
N THR A 229 42.24 -5.45 8.23
CA THR A 229 42.46 -6.87 8.53
C THR A 229 41.27 -7.75 8.18
N MET A 230 40.19 -7.17 7.67
CA MET A 230 38.97 -7.91 7.33
C MET A 230 39.07 -8.58 5.96
N THR A 231 38.56 -9.79 5.88
CA THR A 231 38.36 -10.44 4.57
C THR A 231 37.22 -9.75 3.80
N PRO A 232 37.17 -9.86 2.46
CA PRO A 232 36.05 -9.33 1.67
C PRO A 232 34.68 -9.85 2.14
N GLU A 233 34.61 -11.10 2.61
CA GLU A 233 33.39 -11.70 3.15
C GLU A 233 32.98 -11.07 4.49
N ASP A 234 33.95 -10.75 5.36
CA ASP A 234 33.68 -10.05 6.62
C ASP A 234 33.19 -8.64 6.38
N VAL A 235 33.80 -7.93 5.42
CA VAL A 235 33.34 -6.59 4.98
C VAL A 235 31.92 -6.66 4.46
N GLY A 236 31.57 -7.64 3.62
CA GLY A 236 30.23 -7.86 3.11
C GLY A 236 29.21 -8.04 4.24
N ARG A 237 29.50 -8.92 5.22
CA ARG A 237 28.60 -9.15 6.36
C ARG A 237 28.40 -7.90 7.22
N VAL A 238 29.45 -7.12 7.43
CA VAL A 238 29.36 -5.84 8.19
C VAL A 238 28.54 -4.82 7.44
N LEU A 239 28.69 -4.70 6.11
CA LEU A 239 27.88 -3.79 5.30
C LEU A 239 26.41 -4.18 5.33
N ASP A 240 26.10 -5.48 5.18
CA ASP A 240 24.73 -5.99 5.24
C ASP A 240 24.04 -5.69 6.59
N ASP A 241 24.79 -5.68 7.71
CA ASP A 241 24.26 -5.33 9.04
C ASP A 241 24.15 -3.81 9.25
N LEU A 242 25.14 -3.04 8.82
CA LEU A 242 25.19 -1.59 9.06
C LEU A 242 24.27 -0.79 8.14
N GLU A 243 24.17 -1.15 6.87
CA GLU A 243 23.42 -0.37 5.90
C GLU A 243 21.94 -0.18 6.28
N PRO A 244 21.19 -1.22 6.72
CA PRO A 244 19.81 -1.05 7.20
C PRO A 244 19.71 -0.13 8.43
N ARG A 245 20.68 -0.19 9.34
CA ARG A 245 20.71 0.64 10.55
C ARG A 245 20.96 2.11 10.23
N VAL A 246 21.89 2.40 9.32
CA VAL A 246 22.16 3.77 8.86
C VAL A 246 20.91 4.33 8.16
N LYS A 247 20.28 3.58 7.27
CA LYS A 247 19.03 3.98 6.61
C LYS A 247 17.89 4.27 7.58
N LEU A 248 17.79 3.49 8.66
CA LEU A 248 16.83 3.75 9.73
C LEU A 248 17.18 5.03 10.51
N ALA A 249 18.43 5.23 10.87
CA ALA A 249 18.88 6.43 11.58
C ALA A 249 18.63 7.72 10.77
N GLU A 250 18.88 7.69 9.46
CA GLU A 250 18.57 8.79 8.54
C GLU A 250 17.07 9.08 8.50
N THR A 251 16.23 8.04 8.50
CA THR A 251 14.78 8.16 8.52
C THR A 251 14.28 8.79 9.82
N VAL A 252 14.80 8.36 10.97
CA VAL A 252 14.49 8.94 12.28
C VAL A 252 14.91 10.41 12.32
N LEU A 253 16.11 10.72 11.86
CA LEU A 253 16.65 12.09 11.82
C LEU A 253 15.77 13.00 10.94
N ALA A 254 15.34 12.52 9.79
CA ALA A 254 14.44 13.27 8.90
C ALA A 254 13.09 13.59 9.58
N GLY A 255 12.50 12.61 10.26
CA GLY A 255 11.27 12.78 11.04
C GLY A 255 11.40 13.78 12.19
N LEU A 256 12.52 13.75 12.91
CA LEU A 256 12.82 14.70 13.98
C LEU A 256 12.99 16.14 13.46
N LYS A 257 13.69 16.31 12.32
CA LYS A 257 13.86 17.63 11.67
C LYS A 257 12.52 18.20 11.20
N GLN A 258 11.60 17.37 10.74
CA GLN A 258 10.26 17.81 10.32
C GLN A 258 9.43 18.33 11.49
N ARG A 259 9.57 17.72 12.69
CA ARG A 259 8.86 18.17 13.89
C ARG A 259 9.47 19.42 14.54
N ALA A 260 10.72 19.73 14.27
CA ALA A 260 11.42 20.89 14.81
C ALA A 260 11.15 22.18 13.99
N ARG A 261 10.44 22.09 12.89
CA ARG A 261 9.98 23.21 12.05
C ARG A 261 8.53 23.55 12.36
#